data_2eef11241fe67e531345a3b389bd986e
#
_entry.id   2eef11241fe67e531345a3b389bd986e
#
_cell.length_a   1.000
_cell.length_b   1.000
_cell.length_c   1.000
_cell.angle_alpha   90.00
_cell.angle_beta   90.00
_cell.angle_gamma   90.00
#
_symmetry.space_group_name_H-M   'P 1'
#
loop_
_entity.id
_entity.type
_entity.pdbx_description
1 polymer ?
#
loop_
_entity_poly.entity_id
_entity_poly.type
_entity_poly.pdbx_seq_one_letter_code
_entity_poly.pdbx_strand_id
1 'polypeptide(L)'
;MTFLNLPLEAYPSITNLLSYIQTDITSYSDNNNYYYKLDVPGMSKEDLKVSVLDNKLTIYGVRKDNNTIINRSINIMNIDLNNISASLMNGVLTITIFKKCNNSTQEHIINIQ
;
A
#
# COMPACT_ATOMS: atom_id res chain seq x y z
N MET A 1 16.45 26.79 -3.83
CA MET A 1 15.71 25.76 -3.22
C MET A 1 14.55 26.30 -2.44
N THR A 2 13.38 26.03 -2.89
CA THR A 2 12.21 26.77 -2.46
C THR A 2 11.77 26.47 -1.03
N PHE A 3 11.90 25.24 -0.57
CA PHE A 3 11.41 24.99 0.78
C PHE A 3 12.31 25.57 1.86
N LEU A 4 13.47 26.09 1.50
CA LEU A 4 14.28 26.85 2.43
C LEU A 4 13.63 28.17 2.82
N ASN A 5 12.64 28.61 2.06
CA ASN A 5 11.94 29.85 2.36
C ASN A 5 10.77 29.64 3.31
N LEU A 6 10.52 28.41 3.74
CA LEU A 6 9.44 28.12 4.66
C LEU A 6 9.92 28.23 6.10
N PRO A 7 9.03 28.61 7.01
CA PRO A 7 9.40 28.57 8.43
C PRO A 7 9.66 27.14 8.86
N LEU A 8 10.48 26.98 9.88
CA LEU A 8 10.87 25.66 10.35
C LEU A 8 9.68 24.80 10.71
N GLU A 9 8.62 25.41 11.22
CA GLU A 9 7.41 24.70 11.59
C GLU A 9 6.67 24.11 10.39
N ALA A 10 6.96 24.58 9.17
CA ALA A 10 6.33 24.06 7.97
C ALA A 10 6.91 22.72 7.54
N TYR A 11 8.05 22.32 8.11
CA TYR A 11 8.66 21.04 7.78
C TYR A 11 8.30 20.00 8.83
N PRO A 12 8.10 18.77 8.42
CA PRO A 12 7.93 17.71 9.42
C PRO A 12 9.22 17.59 10.22
N SER A 13 9.09 17.33 11.50
CA SER A 13 10.26 17.08 12.33
C SER A 13 10.92 15.79 11.89
N ILE A 14 12.20 15.61 12.26
CA ILE A 14 12.89 14.37 11.98
C ILE A 14 12.14 13.19 12.60
N THR A 15 11.57 13.38 13.78
CA THR A 15 10.77 12.33 14.41
C THR A 15 9.57 11.95 13.57
N ASN A 16 8.87 12.93 12.98
CA ASN A 16 7.74 12.63 12.10
C ASN A 16 8.18 11.94 10.83
N LEU A 17 9.32 12.33 10.27
CA LEU A 17 9.84 11.67 9.09
C LEU A 17 10.16 10.21 9.35
N LEU A 18 10.67 9.91 10.54
CA LEU A 18 10.97 8.53 10.94
C LEU A 18 9.71 7.72 11.19
N SER A 19 8.57 8.37 11.44
CA SER A 19 7.30 7.69 11.66
C SER A 19 6.62 7.25 10.37
N TYR A 20 7.09 7.72 9.21
CA TYR A 20 6.51 7.35 7.91
C TYR A 20 7.55 6.67 7.07
N ILE A 21 7.16 5.56 6.47
CA ILE A 21 7.96 4.93 5.43
C ILE A 21 7.46 5.44 4.09
N GLN A 22 8.32 6.17 3.39
CA GLN A 22 8.07 6.63 2.04
C GLN A 22 8.53 5.55 1.08
N THR A 23 7.81 4.45 1.07
CA THR A 23 8.21 3.34 0.26
C THR A 23 7.51 3.39 -1.08
N ASP A 24 8.27 3.16 -2.14
CA ASP A 24 7.75 3.20 -3.49
C ASP A 24 7.04 1.90 -3.82
N ILE A 25 5.96 2.01 -4.56
CA ILE A 25 5.25 0.86 -5.06
C ILE A 25 5.80 0.56 -6.45
N THR A 26 6.33 -0.64 -6.61
CA THR A 26 6.77 -1.13 -7.91
C THR A 26 5.61 -1.86 -8.57
N SER A 27 5.26 -1.47 -9.78
CA SER A 27 4.15 -2.09 -10.49
C SER A 27 4.62 -2.65 -11.84
N TYR A 28 4.04 -3.76 -12.20
CA TYR A 28 4.23 -4.35 -13.52
C TYR A 28 3.03 -5.22 -13.85
N SER A 29 2.92 -5.64 -15.09
CA SER A 29 1.79 -6.44 -15.50
C SER A 29 2.20 -7.41 -16.61
N ASP A 30 1.44 -8.48 -16.72
CA ASP A 30 1.52 -9.38 -17.85
C ASP A 30 0.14 -9.44 -18.52
N ASN A 31 -0.10 -10.45 -19.34
CA ASN A 31 -1.37 -10.57 -20.06
C ASN A 31 -2.56 -10.78 -19.13
N ASN A 32 -2.34 -11.36 -17.97
CA ASN A 32 -3.42 -11.82 -17.09
C ASN A 32 -3.51 -11.05 -15.78
N ASN A 33 -2.43 -10.45 -15.32
CA ASN A 33 -2.40 -9.89 -13.97
C ASN A 33 -1.71 -8.54 -13.92
N TYR A 34 -2.12 -7.72 -12.95
CA TYR A 34 -1.34 -6.59 -12.45
C TYR A 34 -0.65 -7.01 -11.17
N TYR A 35 0.59 -6.58 -10.98
CA TYR A 35 1.37 -6.88 -9.78
C TYR A 35 1.85 -5.58 -9.15
N TYR A 36 1.69 -5.48 -7.85
CA TYR A 36 2.18 -4.34 -7.08
C TYR A 36 3.02 -4.87 -5.93
N LYS A 37 4.23 -4.35 -5.79
CA LYS A 37 5.15 -4.75 -4.72
C LYS A 37 5.51 -3.54 -3.88
N LEU A 38 5.55 -3.74 -2.57
CA LEU A 38 5.79 -2.69 -1.61
C LEU A 38 6.68 -3.24 -0.50
N ASP A 39 7.78 -2.55 -0.24
CA ASP A 39 8.67 -2.94 0.85
C ASP A 39 8.06 -2.51 2.19
N VAL A 40 7.90 -3.46 3.10
CA VAL A 40 7.35 -3.21 4.43
C VAL A 40 8.23 -3.88 5.48
N PRO A 41 9.48 -3.43 5.61
CA PRO A 41 10.44 -4.12 6.47
C PRO A 41 9.99 -4.12 7.93
N GLY A 42 10.16 -5.26 8.56
CA GLY A 42 9.84 -5.39 9.98
C GLY A 42 8.36 -5.48 10.29
N MET A 43 7.48 -5.59 9.30
CA MET A 43 6.05 -5.72 9.53
C MET A 43 5.60 -7.15 9.29
N SER A 44 4.65 -7.59 10.08
CA SER A 44 3.98 -8.86 9.86
C SER A 44 2.63 -8.62 9.21
N LYS A 45 2.01 -9.68 8.72
CA LYS A 45 0.71 -9.54 8.06
C LYS A 45 -0.37 -9.03 9.02
N GLU A 46 -0.22 -9.26 10.31
CA GLU A 46 -1.14 -8.75 11.31
C GLU A 46 -1.06 -7.23 11.46
N ASP A 47 0.05 -6.63 11.05
CA ASP A 47 0.26 -5.19 11.12
C ASP A 47 -0.32 -4.46 9.91
N LEU A 48 -0.76 -5.20 8.90
CA LEU A 48 -1.14 -4.65 7.60
C LEU A 48 -2.60 -4.92 7.29
N LYS A 49 -3.23 -3.96 6.62
CA LYS A 49 -4.57 -4.11 6.07
C LYS A 49 -4.54 -3.71 4.60
N VAL A 50 -5.07 -4.56 3.76
CA VAL A 50 -5.25 -4.28 2.33
C VAL A 50 -6.74 -4.33 2.04
N SER A 51 -7.26 -3.28 1.45
CA SER A 51 -8.68 -3.18 1.15
C SER A 51 -8.92 -2.50 -0.18
N VAL A 52 -10.09 -2.73 -0.75
CA VAL A 52 -10.52 -2.09 -2.00
C VAL A 52 -11.89 -1.48 -1.78
N LEU A 53 -12.01 -0.22 -2.13
CA LEU A 53 -13.27 0.51 -2.09
C LEU A 53 -13.30 1.49 -3.24
N ASP A 54 -14.36 1.47 -4.03
CA ASP A 54 -14.59 2.41 -5.14
C ASP A 54 -13.38 2.48 -6.09
N ASN A 55 -12.89 1.33 -6.52
CA ASN A 55 -11.75 1.21 -7.43
C ASN A 55 -10.45 1.77 -6.87
N LYS A 56 -10.34 1.82 -5.55
CA LYS A 56 -9.15 2.28 -4.89
C LYS A 56 -8.66 1.20 -3.92
N LEU A 57 -7.45 0.74 -4.16
CA LEU A 57 -6.79 -0.23 -3.28
C LEU A 57 -5.96 0.53 -2.28
N THR A 58 -6.17 0.26 -1.01
CA THR A 58 -5.46 0.93 0.08
C THR A 58 -4.67 -0.08 0.88
N ILE A 59 -3.41 0.25 1.13
CA ILE A 59 -2.52 -0.52 1.99
C ILE A 59 -2.21 0.35 3.20
N TYR A 60 -2.58 -0.14 4.37
CA TYR A 60 -2.37 0.58 5.62
C TYR A 60 -1.72 -0.33 6.64
N GLY A 61 -0.78 0.19 7.39
CA GLY A 61 -0.16 -0.58 8.44
C GLY A 61 0.60 0.27 9.43
N VAL A 62 0.81 -0.29 10.61
CA VAL A 62 1.59 0.36 11.66
C VAL A 62 2.53 -0.69 12.26
N ARG A 63 3.82 -0.40 12.26
CA ARG A 63 4.80 -1.26 12.94
C ARG A 63 4.64 -1.12 14.44
N LYS A 64 4.62 -2.24 15.12
CA LYS A 64 4.37 -2.26 16.56
C LYS A 64 5.55 -1.75 17.36
N ASP A 65 6.75 -1.93 16.85
CA ASP A 65 7.96 -1.61 17.63
C ASP A 65 8.26 -0.12 17.68
N ASN A 66 7.87 0.64 16.65
CA ASN A 66 8.22 2.06 16.59
C ASN A 66 7.10 2.93 16.03
N ASN A 67 5.90 2.38 15.83
CA ASN A 67 4.74 3.10 15.32
C ASN A 67 4.97 3.71 13.93
N THR A 68 5.87 3.14 13.14
CA THR A 68 6.04 3.56 11.76
C THR A 68 4.78 3.24 10.96
N ILE A 69 4.30 4.20 10.19
CA ILE A 69 3.03 4.12 9.47
C ILE A 69 3.28 3.98 7.99
N ILE A 70 2.56 3.05 7.38
CA ILE A 70 2.49 2.92 5.92
C ILE A 70 1.04 3.19 5.53
N ASN A 71 0.85 4.08 4.57
CA ASN A 71 -0.48 4.40 4.05
C ASN A 71 -0.35 4.73 2.58
N ARG A 72 -0.69 3.78 1.71
CA ARG A 72 -0.56 3.94 0.28
C ARG A 72 -1.87 3.56 -0.39
N SER A 73 -2.17 4.24 -1.49
CA SER A 73 -3.39 4.00 -2.25
C SER A 73 -3.06 3.90 -3.73
N ILE A 74 -3.74 3.00 -4.42
CA ILE A 74 -3.57 2.76 -5.85
C ILE A 74 -4.96 2.77 -6.47
N ASN A 75 -5.11 3.53 -7.55
CA ASN A 75 -6.35 3.48 -8.33
C ASN A 75 -6.31 2.25 -9.23
N ILE A 76 -7.35 1.45 -9.16
CA ILE A 76 -7.45 0.22 -9.93
C ILE A 76 -8.78 0.22 -10.68
N MET A 77 -8.78 -0.38 -11.87
CA MET A 77 -9.96 -0.44 -12.72
C MET A 77 -10.00 -1.77 -13.45
N ASN A 78 -11.21 -2.21 -13.82
CA ASN A 78 -11.40 -3.41 -14.62
C ASN A 78 -10.77 -4.64 -13.97
N ILE A 79 -11.05 -4.82 -12.69
CA ILE A 79 -10.50 -5.92 -11.93
C ILE A 79 -11.61 -6.81 -11.41
N ASP A 80 -11.23 -8.03 -11.09
CA ASP A 80 -12.11 -8.99 -10.43
C ASP A 80 -11.73 -9.03 -8.95
N LEU A 81 -12.62 -8.48 -8.10
CA LEU A 81 -12.36 -8.41 -6.67
C LEU A 81 -12.22 -9.79 -6.03
N ASN A 82 -12.78 -10.81 -6.65
CA ASN A 82 -12.67 -12.17 -6.12
C ASN A 82 -11.32 -12.80 -6.44
N ASN A 83 -10.54 -12.18 -7.31
CA ASN A 83 -9.25 -12.69 -7.76
C ASN A 83 -8.13 -11.72 -7.45
N ILE A 84 -8.20 -11.10 -6.30
CA ILE A 84 -7.11 -10.29 -5.76
C ILE A 84 -6.46 -11.08 -4.63
N SER A 85 -5.16 -11.20 -4.66
CA SER A 85 -4.41 -11.86 -3.60
C SER A 85 -3.30 -10.97 -3.10
N ALA A 86 -2.91 -11.18 -1.87
CA ALA A 86 -1.81 -10.47 -1.26
C ALA A 86 -0.95 -11.47 -0.48
N SER A 87 0.35 -11.31 -0.58
CA SER A 87 1.28 -12.14 0.18
C SER A 87 2.39 -11.29 0.75
N LEU A 88 2.89 -11.68 1.90
CA LEU A 88 4.00 -11.02 2.56
C LEU A 88 5.12 -12.03 2.73
N MET A 89 6.28 -11.73 2.16
CA MET A 89 7.44 -12.59 2.25
C MET A 89 8.69 -11.74 2.34
N ASN A 90 9.53 -11.99 3.33
CA ASN A 90 10.81 -11.32 3.49
C ASN A 90 10.68 -9.78 3.48
N GLY A 91 9.61 -9.27 4.09
CA GLY A 91 9.41 -7.82 4.16
C GLY A 91 8.89 -7.19 2.87
N VAL A 92 8.44 -7.99 1.92
CA VAL A 92 7.87 -7.49 0.67
C VAL A 92 6.42 -7.92 0.56
N LEU A 93 5.52 -6.93 0.48
CA LEU A 93 4.10 -7.18 0.24
C LEU A 93 3.87 -7.20 -1.26
N THR A 94 3.34 -8.31 -1.76
CA THR A 94 3.01 -8.47 -3.17
C THR A 94 1.51 -8.58 -3.32
N ILE A 95 0.94 -7.73 -4.16
CA ILE A 95 -0.49 -7.76 -4.47
C ILE A 95 -0.63 -8.15 -5.93
N THR A 96 -1.41 -9.18 -6.18
CA THR A 96 -1.69 -9.68 -7.53
C THR A 96 -3.16 -9.49 -7.83
N ILE A 97 -3.45 -8.81 -8.93
CA ILE A 97 -4.82 -8.49 -9.34
C ILE A 97 -5.08 -9.08 -10.72
N PHE A 98 -6.08 -9.95 -10.80
CA PHE A 98 -6.45 -10.55 -12.07
C PHE A 98 -7.17 -9.52 -12.95
N LYS A 99 -6.78 -9.42 -14.21
CA LYS A 99 -7.35 -8.46 -15.16
C LYS A 99 -8.71 -8.95 -15.64
N LYS A 100 -9.77 -8.41 -15.03
CA LYS A 100 -11.12 -8.75 -15.43
C LYS A 100 -12.04 -7.59 -15.07
N CYS A 101 -12.91 -7.21 -15.99
CA CYS A 101 -13.85 -6.13 -15.72
C CYS A 101 -14.91 -6.61 -14.73
N ASN A 102 -14.92 -6.00 -13.55
CA ASN A 102 -15.88 -6.32 -12.51
C ASN A 102 -16.00 -5.10 -11.59
N ASN A 103 -17.20 -4.55 -11.48
CA ASN A 103 -17.43 -3.33 -10.73
C ASN A 103 -18.05 -3.62 -9.38
N SER A 104 -17.52 -2.98 -8.34
CA SER A 104 -18.08 -3.05 -7.00
C SER A 104 -17.85 -1.71 -6.30
N THR A 105 -18.87 -1.26 -5.57
CA THR A 105 -18.77 -0.06 -4.76
C THR A 105 -18.57 -0.37 -3.28
N GLN A 106 -18.54 -1.64 -2.93
CA GLN A 106 -18.34 -2.06 -1.54
C GLN A 106 -16.87 -2.30 -1.26
N GLU A 107 -16.47 -1.97 -0.05
CA GLU A 107 -15.12 -2.27 0.38
C GLU A 107 -14.91 -3.78 0.40
N HIS A 108 -13.78 -4.20 -0.11
CA HIS A 108 -13.38 -5.59 -0.10
C HIS A 108 -12.03 -5.71 0.58
N ILE A 109 -11.98 -6.49 1.65
CA ILE A 109 -10.76 -6.66 2.43
C ILE A 109 -10.02 -7.88 1.95
N ILE A 110 -8.73 -7.71 1.68
CA ILE A 110 -7.89 -8.74 1.09
C ILE A 110 -7.08 -9.40 2.20
N ASN A 111 -7.15 -10.72 2.28
CA ASN A 111 -6.35 -11.48 3.23
C ASN A 111 -4.91 -11.57 2.75
N ILE A 112 -3.98 -11.29 3.65
CA ILE A 112 -2.56 -11.36 3.35
C ILE A 112 -2.06 -12.76 3.68
N GLN A 113 -1.44 -13.38 2.71
CA GLN A 113 -0.88 -14.71 2.86
C GLN A 113 0.58 -14.69 3.28
#